data_a92cf49093e6a5d643c2facb230782bd
#
_entry.id   a92cf49093e6a5d643c2facb230782bd
#
_cell.length_a   1.000
_cell.length_b   1.000
_cell.length_c   1.000
_cell.angle_alpha   90.00
_cell.angle_beta   90.00
_cell.angle_gamma   90.00
#
_symmetry.space_group_name_H-M   'P 1'
#
loop_
_entity.id
_entity.type
_entity.pdbx_description
1 polymer ?
#
loop_
_entity_poly.entity_id
_entity_poly.type
_entity_poly.pdbx_seq_one_letter_code
_entity_poly.pdbx_strand_id
1 'polypeptide(L)'
;MCAEPNTKPRRQFPTAFTILFLIMLLAIALTWIIPAGAYSKLSYNPANHTLMVNSPKGEISRVPATQTELEKLNINIGVEQFTSGTIRKPIAIPGTYERLAQAPKGLADVAVSMVKGTIEGADIIVFILVLGGLIGVINKTGAFSAGLVALSRKTRGNEFMFVALVCVVMALGGTTCGLEEEAVAFYPILVPIFLALGYDAIVCVGAIFLAASMGTTFSTINPFSVVIASNAAGIPFTEGLIFRAIGCLVGTLVVIGYLHWYCKKIKANPAFSYTYEDRDSFRARFLKEGALDESVPFTLRRKIILTLFILAFPLMVWGVSMAGWWFPQMAASFLAVAIIIMFISGLKEKEAVEAFTQGASELVAVSLIIGLARGVNLVLDQGMISDTILAYASDLVSGMHGAVFAVAQMLVFTLLGLVVPSSSGLAVLSMPIMAPLADTVMIPRYIVVSAYNWGQYAMLFLAPTGLVLVTLQMLGIQFNQWVKFVLPMVGFVLGFGALMLVVQVMLI
;
A
#
# COMPACT_ATOMS: atom_id res chain seq x y z
N MET A 1 -9.80 49.22 -23.18
CA MET A 1 -8.86 48.15 -23.53
C MET A 1 -8.17 47.73 -22.22
N CYS A 2 -8.73 46.79 -21.51
CA CYS A 2 -8.09 46.21 -20.34
C CYS A 2 -7.18 45.10 -20.84
N ALA A 3 -5.89 45.21 -20.56
CA ALA A 3 -4.90 44.19 -20.90
C ALA A 3 -5.22 42.91 -20.12
N GLU A 4 -5.47 41.79 -20.81
CA GLU A 4 -5.53 40.47 -20.21
C GLU A 4 -4.18 40.18 -19.55
N PRO A 5 -4.16 39.63 -18.32
CA PRO A 5 -2.91 39.25 -17.69
C PRO A 5 -2.30 38.08 -18.47
N ASN A 6 -1.13 38.31 -19.02
CA ASN A 6 -0.31 37.31 -19.73
C ASN A 6 0.16 36.23 -18.76
N THR A 7 -0.72 35.28 -18.44
CA THR A 7 -0.40 34.12 -17.64
C THR A 7 0.37 33.13 -18.50
N LYS A 8 1.72 33.10 -18.35
CA LYS A 8 2.56 32.03 -18.92
C LYS A 8 1.92 30.68 -18.60
N PRO A 9 1.79 29.78 -19.59
CA PRO A 9 1.24 28.45 -19.33
C PRO A 9 2.09 27.77 -18.26
N ARG A 10 1.51 27.52 -17.11
CA ARG A 10 2.16 26.78 -16.03
C ARG A 10 2.50 25.38 -16.55
N ARG A 11 3.74 24.95 -16.40
CA ARG A 11 4.14 23.57 -16.62
C ARG A 11 3.33 22.71 -15.64
N GLN A 12 2.32 22.04 -16.14
CA GLN A 12 1.59 21.05 -15.35
C GLN A 12 2.51 19.85 -15.09
N PHE A 13 2.47 19.33 -13.87
CA PHE A 13 3.20 18.11 -13.54
C PHE A 13 2.60 16.94 -14.33
N PRO A 14 3.43 15.97 -14.81
CA PRO A 14 2.93 14.83 -15.57
C PRO A 14 1.83 14.07 -14.84
N THR A 15 0.86 13.53 -15.58
CA THR A 15 -0.17 12.67 -14.99
C THR A 15 0.43 11.35 -14.48
N ALA A 16 -0.31 10.65 -13.60
CA ALA A 16 0.10 9.33 -13.10
C ALA A 16 0.42 8.34 -14.23
N PHE A 17 -0.37 8.35 -15.31
CA PHE A 17 -0.13 7.52 -16.48
C PHE A 17 1.21 7.85 -17.15
N THR A 18 1.52 9.12 -17.33
CA THR A 18 2.80 9.55 -17.91
C THR A 18 3.98 9.15 -17.04
N ILE A 19 3.85 9.33 -15.72
CA ILE A 19 4.91 8.94 -14.75
C ILE A 19 5.16 7.44 -14.84
N LEU A 20 4.12 6.61 -14.79
CA LEU A 20 4.25 5.15 -14.88
C LEU A 20 4.81 4.70 -16.23
N PHE A 21 4.42 5.35 -17.31
CA PHE A 21 4.99 5.08 -18.62
C PHE A 21 6.49 5.39 -18.68
N LEU A 22 6.93 6.53 -18.12
CA LEU A 22 8.37 6.88 -18.03
C LEU A 22 9.13 5.88 -17.16
N ILE A 23 8.55 5.44 -16.05
CA ILE A 23 9.15 4.41 -15.19
C ILE A 23 9.24 3.07 -15.92
N MET A 24 8.23 2.70 -16.70
CA MET A 24 8.25 1.51 -17.55
C MET A 24 9.40 1.57 -18.56
N LEU A 25 9.60 2.72 -19.23
CA LEU A 25 10.72 2.91 -20.14
C LEU A 25 12.07 2.84 -19.41
N LEU A 26 12.15 3.39 -18.20
CA LEU A 26 13.36 3.27 -17.37
C LEU A 26 13.61 1.80 -16.99
N ALA A 27 12.57 1.06 -16.57
CA ALA A 27 12.69 -0.36 -16.25
C ALA A 27 13.19 -1.17 -17.45
N ILE A 28 12.70 -0.89 -18.66
CA ILE A 28 13.20 -1.49 -19.89
C ILE A 28 14.67 -1.16 -20.11
N ALA A 29 15.07 0.11 -20.00
CA ALA A 29 16.46 0.52 -20.13
C ALA A 29 17.39 -0.20 -19.14
N LEU A 30 16.91 -0.40 -17.90
CA LEU A 30 17.64 -1.15 -16.88
C LEU A 30 17.86 -2.61 -17.28
N THR A 31 16.95 -3.26 -18.03
CA THR A 31 17.14 -4.65 -18.51
C THR A 31 18.28 -4.77 -19.55
N TRP A 32 18.74 -3.67 -20.15
CA TRP A 32 19.88 -3.64 -21.04
C TRP A 32 21.21 -3.39 -20.32
N ILE A 33 21.15 -2.74 -19.14
CA ILE A 33 22.33 -2.30 -18.39
C ILE A 33 22.68 -3.30 -17.29
N ILE A 34 21.67 -3.76 -16.55
CA ILE A 34 21.85 -4.68 -15.41
C ILE A 34 21.95 -6.11 -15.95
N PRO A 35 22.98 -6.88 -15.57
CA PRO A 35 23.11 -8.27 -15.97
C PRO A 35 21.91 -9.09 -15.51
N ALA A 36 21.39 -9.97 -16.35
CA ALA A 36 20.36 -10.91 -15.96
C ALA A 36 20.93 -11.99 -15.03
N GLY A 37 20.17 -12.35 -14.03
CA GLY A 37 20.49 -13.41 -13.09
C GLY A 37 19.30 -13.77 -12.23
N ALA A 38 19.29 -14.96 -11.71
CA ALA A 38 18.20 -15.40 -10.83
C ALA A 38 18.72 -16.37 -9.76
N TYR A 39 17.98 -16.42 -8.63
CA TYR A 39 18.10 -17.47 -7.65
C TYR A 39 17.23 -18.67 -8.06
N SER A 40 17.61 -19.88 -7.66
CA SER A 40 16.67 -21.00 -7.63
C SER A 40 15.52 -20.66 -6.70
N LYS A 41 14.29 -21.06 -7.06
CA LYS A 41 13.08 -20.72 -6.29
C LYS A 41 12.42 -21.97 -5.75
N LEU A 42 12.06 -21.94 -4.47
CA LEU A 42 11.32 -23.00 -3.78
C LEU A 42 9.85 -22.64 -3.72
N SER A 43 8.98 -23.55 -4.12
CA SER A 43 7.53 -23.46 -3.97
C SER A 43 6.94 -24.76 -3.45
N TYR A 44 5.79 -24.69 -2.78
CA TYR A 44 5.06 -25.86 -2.31
C TYR A 44 3.92 -26.20 -3.25
N ASN A 45 3.79 -27.49 -3.57
CA ASN A 45 2.68 -28.01 -4.36
C ASN A 45 1.72 -28.77 -3.43
N PRO A 46 0.53 -28.22 -3.13
CA PRO A 46 -0.42 -28.87 -2.22
C PRO A 46 -1.04 -30.14 -2.80
N ALA A 47 -1.10 -30.30 -4.12
CA ALA A 47 -1.69 -31.49 -4.74
C ALA A 47 -0.87 -32.76 -4.49
N ASN A 48 0.46 -32.65 -4.41
CA ASN A 48 1.38 -33.77 -4.25
C ASN A 48 2.13 -33.74 -2.91
N HIS A 49 1.86 -32.76 -2.06
CA HIS A 49 2.59 -32.54 -0.81
C HIS A 49 4.12 -32.52 -0.98
N THR A 50 4.61 -31.86 -2.05
CA THR A 50 6.04 -31.79 -2.37
C THR A 50 6.50 -30.35 -2.48
N LEU A 51 7.79 -30.15 -2.20
CA LEU A 51 8.48 -28.91 -2.51
C LEU A 51 9.05 -29.01 -3.94
N MET A 52 8.86 -27.94 -4.71
CA MET A 52 9.36 -27.81 -6.07
C MET A 52 10.51 -26.79 -6.06
N VAL A 53 11.69 -27.24 -6.45
CA VAL A 53 12.86 -26.40 -6.67
C VAL A 53 12.95 -26.11 -8.16
N ASN A 54 12.76 -24.83 -8.52
CA ASN A 54 12.87 -24.35 -9.89
C ASN A 54 14.24 -23.68 -10.05
N SER A 55 15.14 -24.30 -10.81
CA SER A 55 16.44 -23.73 -11.18
C SER A 55 16.26 -22.55 -12.15
N PRO A 56 17.16 -21.54 -12.14
CA PRO A 56 17.17 -20.49 -13.17
C PRO A 56 17.28 -20.98 -14.60
N LYS A 57 17.84 -22.19 -14.81
CA LYS A 57 17.96 -22.83 -16.14
C LYS A 57 16.70 -23.59 -16.57
N GLY A 58 15.62 -23.56 -15.75
CA GLY A 58 14.36 -24.21 -16.06
C GLY A 58 14.26 -25.67 -15.62
N GLU A 59 15.28 -26.20 -14.91
CA GLU A 59 15.19 -27.53 -14.32
C GLU A 59 14.26 -27.49 -13.10
N ILE A 60 13.34 -28.44 -13.02
CA ILE A 60 12.40 -28.56 -11.90
C ILE A 60 12.72 -29.87 -11.17
N SER A 61 13.21 -29.77 -9.95
CA SER A 61 13.33 -30.90 -9.05
C SER A 61 12.23 -30.92 -8.00
N ARG A 62 11.75 -32.12 -7.66
CA ARG A 62 10.71 -32.31 -6.66
C ARG A 62 11.32 -33.04 -5.48
N VAL A 63 11.17 -32.46 -4.29
CA VAL A 63 11.66 -33.07 -3.03
C VAL A 63 10.50 -33.20 -2.05
N PRO A 64 10.54 -34.15 -1.14
CA PRO A 64 9.52 -34.25 -0.09
C PRO A 64 9.42 -32.98 0.73
N ALA A 65 8.19 -32.61 1.15
CA ALA A 65 7.98 -31.46 2.02
C ALA A 65 8.34 -31.84 3.47
N THR A 66 9.64 -31.90 3.78
CA THR A 66 10.17 -32.20 5.08
C THR A 66 11.14 -31.12 5.54
N GLN A 67 11.29 -30.99 6.87
CA GLN A 67 12.22 -30.01 7.46
C GLN A 67 13.68 -30.30 7.05
N THR A 68 14.04 -31.58 6.98
CA THR A 68 15.40 -32.03 6.58
C THR A 68 15.76 -31.59 5.15
N GLU A 69 14.79 -31.58 4.21
CA GLU A 69 15.07 -31.11 2.85
C GLU A 69 15.21 -29.57 2.80
N LEU A 70 14.48 -28.84 3.62
CA LEU A 70 14.65 -27.39 3.74
C LEU A 70 16.04 -27.04 4.32
N GLU A 71 16.50 -27.77 5.34
CA GLU A 71 17.83 -27.61 5.94
C GLU A 71 18.95 -27.85 4.93
N LYS A 72 18.82 -28.88 4.07
CA LYS A 72 19.79 -29.15 2.98
C LYS A 72 19.87 -28.01 1.97
N LEU A 73 18.78 -27.27 1.80
CA LEU A 73 18.72 -26.09 0.94
C LEU A 73 19.13 -24.79 1.66
N ASN A 74 19.66 -24.89 2.88
CA ASN A 74 19.97 -23.75 3.75
C ASN A 74 18.77 -22.82 4.00
N ILE A 75 17.58 -23.40 4.09
CA ILE A 75 16.33 -22.68 4.35
C ILE A 75 15.92 -22.95 5.80
N ASN A 76 16.04 -21.94 6.66
CA ASN A 76 15.70 -22.01 8.08
C ASN A 76 14.22 -21.62 8.33
N ILE A 77 13.31 -22.05 7.47
CA ILE A 77 11.87 -21.83 7.56
C ILE A 77 11.21 -23.15 7.95
N GLY A 78 10.26 -23.11 8.87
CA GLY A 78 9.49 -24.31 9.23
C GLY A 78 8.65 -24.79 8.06
N VAL A 79 8.63 -26.11 7.81
CA VAL A 79 7.86 -26.72 6.71
C VAL A 79 6.36 -26.42 6.82
N GLU A 80 5.86 -26.22 8.04
CA GLU A 80 4.47 -25.84 8.33
C GLU A 80 4.07 -24.49 7.70
N GLN A 81 5.01 -23.58 7.48
CA GLN A 81 4.74 -22.28 6.85
C GLN A 81 4.36 -22.44 5.37
N PHE A 82 4.88 -23.48 4.74
CA PHE A 82 4.53 -23.83 3.35
C PHE A 82 3.23 -24.65 3.30
N THR A 83 3.09 -25.64 4.18
CA THR A 83 1.94 -26.58 4.16
C THR A 83 0.64 -25.89 4.63
N SER A 84 0.72 -24.92 5.53
CA SER A 84 -0.42 -24.09 5.96
C SER A 84 -0.84 -23.05 4.92
N GLY A 85 0.00 -22.82 3.88
CA GLY A 85 -0.24 -21.78 2.89
C GLY A 85 0.05 -20.35 3.40
N THR A 86 0.80 -20.21 4.48
CA THR A 86 1.29 -18.91 4.95
C THR A 86 2.28 -18.32 3.95
N ILE A 87 3.20 -19.14 3.44
CA ILE A 87 4.09 -18.78 2.33
C ILE A 87 3.51 -19.36 1.05
N ARG A 88 2.86 -18.51 0.24
CA ARG A 88 2.22 -18.90 -1.02
C ARG A 88 3.07 -18.57 -2.25
N LYS A 89 3.96 -17.60 -2.14
CA LYS A 89 4.84 -17.20 -3.25
C LYS A 89 6.13 -18.00 -3.21
N PRO A 90 6.74 -18.30 -4.39
CA PRO A 90 8.06 -18.91 -4.42
C PRO A 90 9.08 -18.06 -3.69
N ILE A 91 9.91 -18.69 -2.85
CA ILE A 91 11.02 -18.04 -2.13
C ILE A 91 12.34 -18.29 -2.85
N ALA A 92 13.29 -17.37 -2.72
CA ALA A 92 14.65 -17.54 -3.23
C ALA A 92 15.44 -18.49 -2.33
N ILE A 93 16.24 -19.37 -2.93
CA ILE A 93 17.13 -20.29 -2.20
C ILE A 93 18.51 -19.62 -2.04
N PRO A 94 18.99 -19.42 -0.80
CA PRO A 94 20.28 -18.78 -0.55
C PRO A 94 21.44 -19.49 -1.25
N GLY A 95 22.43 -18.72 -1.74
CA GLY A 95 23.64 -19.27 -2.36
C GLY A 95 23.46 -19.85 -3.77
N THR A 96 22.25 -19.77 -4.37
CA THR A 96 21.96 -20.35 -5.68
C THR A 96 21.87 -19.29 -6.79
N TYR A 97 22.36 -18.06 -6.54
CA TYR A 97 22.34 -17.02 -7.57
C TYR A 97 23.26 -17.43 -8.75
N GLU A 98 22.68 -17.40 -9.93
CA GLU A 98 23.41 -17.63 -11.18
C GLU A 98 23.20 -16.47 -12.15
N ARG A 99 24.28 -16.05 -12.82
CA ARG A 99 24.16 -15.14 -13.99
C ARG A 99 23.58 -15.90 -15.17
N LEU A 100 22.65 -15.26 -15.84
CA LEU A 100 21.96 -15.81 -17.01
C LEU A 100 22.29 -15.01 -18.26
N ALA A 101 21.93 -15.57 -19.42
CA ALA A 101 21.97 -14.81 -20.66
C ALA A 101 21.01 -13.61 -20.55
N GLN A 102 21.49 -12.45 -20.99
CA GLN A 102 20.71 -11.23 -20.90
C GLN A 102 19.42 -11.34 -21.71
N ALA A 103 18.30 -10.95 -21.09
CA ALA A 103 16.97 -10.97 -21.68
C ALA A 103 16.40 -9.54 -21.78
N PRO A 104 17.03 -8.66 -22.58
CA PRO A 104 16.61 -7.27 -22.65
C PRO A 104 15.22 -7.15 -23.22
N LYS A 105 14.41 -6.25 -22.67
CA LYS A 105 13.05 -5.97 -23.09
C LYS A 105 13.03 -4.84 -24.12
N GLY A 106 12.06 -4.89 -25.04
CA GLY A 106 11.90 -3.88 -26.08
C GLY A 106 10.64 -3.04 -25.90
N LEU A 107 10.41 -2.09 -26.82
CA LEU A 107 9.22 -1.24 -26.78
C LEU A 107 7.91 -2.01 -26.92
N ALA A 108 7.91 -3.16 -27.62
CA ALA A 108 6.74 -4.03 -27.70
C ALA A 108 6.35 -4.60 -26.32
N ASP A 109 7.33 -4.88 -25.46
CA ASP A 109 7.10 -5.40 -24.13
C ASP A 109 6.40 -4.37 -23.22
N VAL A 110 6.50 -3.07 -23.51
CA VAL A 110 5.75 -2.03 -22.79
C VAL A 110 4.26 -2.33 -22.84
N ALA A 111 3.69 -2.42 -24.05
CA ALA A 111 2.27 -2.65 -24.21
C ALA A 111 1.83 -4.01 -23.65
N VAL A 112 2.62 -5.06 -23.92
CA VAL A 112 2.32 -6.42 -23.43
C VAL A 112 2.36 -6.47 -21.89
N SER A 113 3.35 -5.85 -21.26
CA SER A 113 3.47 -5.84 -19.79
C SER A 113 2.38 -5.01 -19.12
N MET A 114 1.93 -3.91 -19.74
CA MET A 114 0.79 -3.14 -19.26
C MET A 114 -0.49 -3.99 -19.23
N VAL A 115 -0.77 -4.73 -20.31
CA VAL A 115 -1.94 -5.61 -20.39
C VAL A 115 -1.82 -6.75 -19.38
N LYS A 116 -0.67 -7.44 -19.34
CA LYS A 116 -0.44 -8.53 -18.40
C LYS A 116 -0.52 -8.06 -16.94
N GLY A 117 0.05 -6.89 -16.61
CA GLY A 117 -0.06 -6.29 -15.28
C GLY A 117 -1.50 -5.98 -14.88
N THR A 118 -2.32 -5.53 -15.83
CA THR A 118 -3.76 -5.33 -15.61
C THR A 118 -4.48 -6.65 -15.33
N ILE A 119 -4.15 -7.71 -16.05
CA ILE A 119 -4.72 -9.06 -15.83
C ILE A 119 -4.28 -9.60 -14.45
N GLU A 120 -3.01 -9.46 -14.10
CA GLU A 120 -2.49 -9.89 -12.79
C GLU A 120 -3.05 -9.06 -11.61
N GLY A 121 -3.47 -7.81 -11.87
CA GLY A 121 -4.10 -6.93 -10.91
C GLY A 121 -5.63 -7.04 -10.86
N ALA A 122 -6.23 -7.95 -11.61
CA ALA A 122 -7.68 -8.01 -11.80
C ALA A 122 -8.47 -8.18 -10.49
N ASP A 123 -7.91 -8.88 -9.51
CA ASP A 123 -8.50 -9.07 -8.20
C ASP A 123 -8.68 -7.74 -7.45
N ILE A 124 -7.65 -6.88 -7.42
CA ILE A 124 -7.72 -5.55 -6.82
C ILE A 124 -8.62 -4.63 -7.65
N ILE A 125 -8.51 -4.69 -8.96
CA ILE A 125 -9.32 -3.88 -9.88
C ILE A 125 -10.80 -4.14 -9.64
N VAL A 126 -11.22 -5.41 -9.59
CA VAL A 126 -12.62 -5.79 -9.32
C VAL A 126 -13.06 -5.31 -7.95
N PHE A 127 -12.23 -5.45 -6.93
CA PHE A 127 -12.53 -4.96 -5.59
C PHE A 127 -12.82 -3.44 -5.58
N ILE A 128 -11.96 -2.64 -6.22
CA ILE A 128 -12.12 -1.18 -6.30
C ILE A 128 -13.38 -0.80 -7.08
N LEU A 129 -13.67 -1.47 -8.19
CA LEU A 129 -14.88 -1.21 -8.98
C LEU A 129 -16.16 -1.55 -8.21
N VAL A 130 -16.18 -2.65 -7.45
CA VAL A 130 -17.30 -3.00 -6.59
C VAL A 130 -17.52 -1.96 -5.50
N LEU A 131 -16.43 -1.49 -4.87
CA LEU A 131 -16.49 -0.40 -3.89
C LEU A 131 -17.03 0.89 -4.49
N GLY A 132 -16.55 1.29 -5.67
CA GLY A 132 -17.06 2.44 -6.40
C GLY A 132 -18.57 2.32 -6.66
N GLY A 133 -19.00 1.15 -7.08
CA GLY A 133 -20.42 0.86 -7.30
C GLY A 133 -21.26 0.97 -6.04
N LEU A 134 -20.80 0.39 -4.93
CA LEU A 134 -21.46 0.52 -3.63
C LEU A 134 -21.59 1.99 -3.20
N ILE A 135 -20.50 2.75 -3.30
CA ILE A 135 -20.50 4.19 -2.99
C ILE A 135 -21.48 4.95 -3.88
N GLY A 136 -21.54 4.64 -5.18
CA GLY A 136 -22.49 5.22 -6.12
C GLY A 136 -23.95 5.03 -5.69
N VAL A 137 -24.32 3.81 -5.27
CA VAL A 137 -25.67 3.52 -4.76
C VAL A 137 -25.97 4.32 -3.49
N ILE A 138 -25.04 4.35 -2.53
CA ILE A 138 -25.21 5.08 -1.26
C ILE A 138 -25.36 6.59 -1.53
N ASN A 139 -24.54 7.16 -2.41
CA ASN A 139 -24.63 8.56 -2.82
C ASN A 139 -26.02 8.88 -3.41
N LYS A 140 -26.54 8.02 -4.27
CA LYS A 140 -27.87 8.17 -4.88
C LYS A 140 -28.99 8.23 -3.85
N THR A 141 -28.84 7.52 -2.71
CA THR A 141 -29.85 7.56 -1.61
C THR A 141 -29.80 8.87 -0.79
N GLY A 142 -28.74 9.68 -0.96
CA GLY A 142 -28.47 10.84 -0.11
C GLY A 142 -28.04 10.49 1.33
N ALA A 143 -27.69 9.23 1.60
CA ALA A 143 -27.30 8.80 2.94
C ALA A 143 -25.98 9.45 3.37
N PHE A 144 -24.98 9.56 2.49
CA PHE A 144 -23.74 10.25 2.80
C PHE A 144 -23.94 11.72 3.13
N SER A 145 -24.72 12.46 2.31
CA SER A 145 -25.01 13.88 2.56
C SER A 145 -25.68 14.09 3.91
N ALA A 146 -26.69 13.28 4.24
CA ALA A 146 -27.39 13.37 5.53
C ALA A 146 -26.47 13.02 6.71
N GLY A 147 -25.61 11.98 6.55
CA GLY A 147 -24.63 11.60 7.56
C GLY A 147 -23.56 12.68 7.76
N LEU A 148 -23.10 13.30 6.67
CA LEU A 148 -22.12 14.40 6.69
C LEU A 148 -22.65 15.61 7.46
N VAL A 149 -23.90 16.04 7.19
CA VAL A 149 -24.53 17.13 7.92
C VAL A 149 -24.66 16.83 9.40
N ALA A 150 -25.10 15.60 9.76
CA ALA A 150 -25.22 15.18 11.15
C ALA A 150 -23.85 15.16 11.86
N LEU A 151 -22.81 14.70 11.19
CA LEU A 151 -21.44 14.65 11.72
C LEU A 151 -20.87 16.06 11.91
N SER A 152 -21.01 16.93 10.91
CA SER A 152 -20.54 18.32 10.96
C SER A 152 -21.16 19.09 12.14
N ARG A 153 -22.46 18.88 12.40
CA ARG A 153 -23.13 19.48 13.58
C ARG A 153 -22.56 18.96 14.89
N LYS A 154 -22.24 17.65 14.98
CA LYS A 154 -21.75 17.01 16.21
C LYS A 154 -20.29 17.35 16.50
N THR A 155 -19.45 17.61 15.48
CA THR A 155 -18.01 17.89 15.62
C THR A 155 -17.69 19.38 15.66
N ARG A 156 -18.68 20.25 15.60
CA ARG A 156 -18.50 21.71 15.61
C ARG A 156 -17.72 22.17 16.85
N GLY A 157 -16.55 22.79 16.64
CA GLY A 157 -15.64 23.25 17.70
C GLY A 157 -14.50 22.28 18.03
N ASN A 158 -14.58 21.01 17.60
CA ASN A 158 -13.54 19.99 17.79
C ASN A 158 -13.23 19.22 16.51
N GLU A 159 -13.17 19.96 15.37
CA GLU A 159 -13.03 19.35 14.03
C GLU A 159 -11.78 18.48 13.90
N PHE A 160 -10.67 18.87 14.57
CA PHE A 160 -9.43 18.11 14.52
C PHE A 160 -9.54 16.73 15.19
N MET A 161 -10.42 16.59 16.19
CA MET A 161 -10.63 15.27 16.83
C MET A 161 -11.11 14.21 15.84
N PHE A 162 -11.89 14.62 14.84
CA PHE A 162 -12.30 13.72 13.76
C PHE A 162 -11.10 13.28 12.91
N VAL A 163 -10.20 14.22 12.55
CA VAL A 163 -8.94 13.89 11.83
C VAL A 163 -8.11 12.89 12.63
N ALA A 164 -7.91 13.16 13.92
CA ALA A 164 -7.15 12.29 14.81
C ALA A 164 -7.78 10.89 14.95
N LEU A 165 -9.10 10.80 15.04
CA LEU A 165 -9.82 9.52 15.09
C LEU A 165 -9.60 8.72 13.80
N VAL A 166 -9.69 9.36 12.63
CA VAL A 166 -9.41 8.70 11.34
C VAL A 166 -7.97 8.19 11.33
N CYS A 167 -6.99 8.99 11.75
CA CYS A 167 -5.59 8.56 11.83
C CYS A 167 -5.41 7.32 12.71
N VAL A 168 -6.02 7.28 13.90
CA VAL A 168 -5.92 6.13 14.82
C VAL A 168 -6.53 4.87 14.18
N VAL A 169 -7.73 4.99 13.61
CA VAL A 169 -8.40 3.85 12.96
C VAL A 169 -7.58 3.32 11.78
N MET A 170 -7.05 4.23 10.95
CA MET A 170 -6.26 3.85 9.80
C MET A 170 -4.90 3.24 10.20
N ALA A 171 -4.23 3.78 11.20
CA ALA A 171 -2.99 3.21 11.73
C ALA A 171 -3.21 1.82 12.35
N LEU A 172 -4.31 1.63 13.09
CA LEU A 172 -4.70 0.31 13.59
C LEU A 172 -4.99 -0.67 12.45
N GLY A 173 -5.71 -0.24 11.41
CA GLY A 173 -5.92 -1.04 10.21
C GLY A 173 -4.60 -1.43 9.51
N GLY A 174 -3.68 -0.47 9.36
CA GLY A 174 -2.35 -0.72 8.78
C GLY A 174 -1.53 -1.72 9.58
N THR A 175 -1.45 -1.55 10.91
CA THR A 175 -0.62 -2.43 11.77
C THR A 175 -1.19 -3.83 11.96
N THR A 176 -2.51 -4.02 11.76
CA THR A 176 -3.19 -5.31 11.98
C THR A 176 -3.46 -6.09 10.71
N CYS A 177 -4.07 -5.49 9.71
CA CYS A 177 -4.51 -6.16 8.49
C CYS A 177 -3.91 -5.58 7.20
N GLY A 178 -3.03 -4.57 7.30
CA GLY A 178 -2.41 -3.97 6.11
C GLY A 178 -3.40 -3.14 5.29
N LEU A 179 -4.28 -2.41 5.96
CA LEU A 179 -5.32 -1.58 5.33
C LEU A 179 -4.68 -0.43 4.53
N GLU A 180 -4.33 -0.69 3.29
CA GLU A 180 -3.72 0.30 2.38
C GLU A 180 -4.48 0.42 1.07
N GLU A 181 -4.60 -0.68 0.30
CA GLU A 181 -5.30 -0.69 -0.99
C GLU A 181 -6.81 -0.49 -0.79
N GLU A 182 -7.37 -1.07 0.25
CA GLU A 182 -8.78 -0.93 0.66
C GLU A 182 -9.09 0.48 1.16
N ALA A 183 -8.09 1.20 1.66
CA ALA A 183 -8.24 2.57 2.14
C ALA A 183 -8.67 3.55 1.03
N VAL A 184 -8.44 3.20 -0.24
CA VAL A 184 -8.89 3.98 -1.41
C VAL A 184 -10.40 4.22 -1.37
N ALA A 185 -11.17 3.27 -0.82
CA ALA A 185 -12.61 3.37 -0.67
C ALA A 185 -13.08 4.52 0.24
N PHE A 186 -12.26 4.97 1.16
CA PHE A 186 -12.65 6.00 2.11
C PHE A 186 -12.57 7.42 1.53
N TYR A 187 -11.76 7.65 0.49
CA TYR A 187 -11.56 9.00 -0.04
C TYR A 187 -12.84 9.68 -0.55
N PRO A 188 -13.69 9.02 -1.38
CA PRO A 188 -14.91 9.64 -1.87
C PRO A 188 -15.86 10.08 -0.76
N ILE A 189 -15.73 9.46 0.42
CA ILE A 189 -16.56 9.72 1.58
C ILE A 189 -15.94 10.79 2.48
N LEU A 190 -14.65 10.64 2.78
CA LEU A 190 -13.99 11.47 3.78
C LEU A 190 -13.52 12.82 3.21
N VAL A 191 -13.17 12.92 1.92
CA VAL A 191 -12.75 14.20 1.32
C VAL A 191 -13.83 15.28 1.43
N PRO A 192 -15.12 15.03 1.09
CA PRO A 192 -16.17 16.01 1.32
C PRO A 192 -16.28 16.44 2.79
N ILE A 193 -16.09 15.50 3.73
CA ILE A 193 -16.14 15.78 5.18
C ILE A 193 -15.00 16.71 5.57
N PHE A 194 -13.76 16.39 5.17
CA PHE A 194 -12.58 17.19 5.48
C PHE A 194 -12.68 18.61 4.90
N LEU A 195 -13.15 18.74 3.66
CA LEU A 195 -13.39 20.04 3.03
C LEU A 195 -14.47 20.84 3.76
N ALA A 196 -15.55 20.19 4.22
CA ALA A 196 -16.62 20.82 4.99
C ALA A 196 -16.14 21.29 6.38
N LEU A 197 -15.18 20.57 6.99
CA LEU A 197 -14.56 20.97 8.26
C LEU A 197 -13.51 22.08 8.10
N GLY A 198 -13.30 22.57 6.86
CA GLY A 198 -12.38 23.66 6.55
C GLY A 198 -10.93 23.22 6.37
N TYR A 199 -10.70 21.92 6.13
CA TYR A 199 -9.39 21.35 5.79
C TYR A 199 -9.29 21.17 4.27
N ASP A 200 -8.09 20.86 3.78
CA ASP A 200 -7.83 20.56 2.37
C ASP A 200 -7.80 19.06 2.06
N ALA A 201 -7.76 18.71 0.77
CA ALA A 201 -7.75 17.32 0.35
C ALA A 201 -6.48 16.56 0.78
N ILE A 202 -5.33 17.25 0.92
CA ILE A 202 -4.08 16.62 1.32
C ILE A 202 -4.09 16.19 2.81
N VAL A 203 -4.84 16.91 3.67
CA VAL A 203 -5.08 16.46 5.06
C VAL A 203 -5.82 15.13 5.07
N CYS A 204 -6.78 14.93 4.16
CA CYS A 204 -7.49 13.67 4.05
C CYS A 204 -6.54 12.53 3.63
N VAL A 205 -5.64 12.77 2.65
CA VAL A 205 -4.62 11.79 2.26
C VAL A 205 -3.68 11.49 3.44
N GLY A 206 -3.28 12.52 4.19
CA GLY A 206 -2.47 12.35 5.40
C GLY A 206 -3.17 11.51 6.48
N ALA A 207 -4.44 11.77 6.72
CA ALA A 207 -5.20 11.05 7.74
C ALA A 207 -5.50 9.58 7.35
N ILE A 208 -5.64 9.28 6.06
CA ILE A 208 -5.92 7.93 5.56
C ILE A 208 -4.62 7.22 5.20
N PHE A 209 -3.96 7.64 4.12
CA PHE A 209 -2.81 6.92 3.56
C PHE A 209 -1.60 7.00 4.48
N LEU A 210 -1.17 8.22 4.88
CA LEU A 210 0.02 8.37 5.71
C LEU A 210 -0.14 7.68 7.08
N ALA A 211 -1.33 7.73 7.70
CA ALA A 211 -1.58 7.07 8.97
C ALA A 211 -1.64 5.54 8.82
N ALA A 212 -2.32 5.00 7.79
CA ALA A 212 -2.36 3.57 7.52
C ALA A 212 -0.96 3.03 7.23
N SER A 213 -0.23 3.67 6.33
CA SER A 213 1.14 3.28 5.97
C SER A 213 2.12 3.44 7.13
N MET A 214 1.92 4.40 8.05
CA MET A 214 2.70 4.49 9.28
C MET A 214 2.44 3.28 10.19
N GLY A 215 1.17 2.85 10.32
CA GLY A 215 0.80 1.62 11.02
C GLY A 215 1.44 0.37 10.39
N THR A 216 1.49 0.29 9.07
CA THR A 216 2.12 -0.81 8.35
C THR A 216 3.65 -0.77 8.42
N THR A 217 4.26 0.43 8.40
CA THR A 217 5.71 0.61 8.58
C THR A 217 6.18 -0.02 9.89
N PHE A 218 5.47 0.27 10.96
CA PHE A 218 5.75 -0.30 12.30
C PHE A 218 4.74 -1.41 12.64
N SER A 219 4.48 -2.31 11.68
CA SER A 219 3.44 -3.32 11.82
C SER A 219 3.71 -4.31 12.94
N THR A 220 2.66 -4.62 13.69
CA THR A 220 2.73 -5.57 14.81
C THR A 220 2.36 -6.98 14.42
N ILE A 221 1.22 -7.15 13.73
CA ILE A 221 0.64 -8.44 13.35
C ILE A 221 0.17 -8.49 11.89
N ASN A 222 0.57 -7.52 11.08
CA ASN A 222 0.15 -7.42 9.68
C ASN A 222 0.61 -8.64 8.87
N PRO A 223 -0.31 -9.43 8.27
CA PRO A 223 0.02 -10.64 7.55
C PRO A 223 0.82 -10.40 6.26
N PHE A 224 0.65 -9.23 5.61
CA PHE A 224 1.26 -8.91 4.32
C PHE A 224 2.64 -8.25 4.43
N SER A 225 3.05 -7.86 5.63
CA SER A 225 4.36 -7.25 5.87
C SER A 225 5.15 -8.06 6.91
N VAL A 226 4.95 -7.80 8.21
CA VAL A 226 5.78 -8.39 9.26
C VAL A 226 5.64 -9.89 9.40
N VAL A 227 4.41 -10.45 9.28
CA VAL A 227 4.22 -11.90 9.47
C VAL A 227 4.90 -12.67 8.33
N ILE A 228 4.66 -12.28 7.08
CA ILE A 228 5.29 -12.93 5.93
C ILE A 228 6.82 -12.75 5.93
N ALA A 229 7.31 -11.56 6.32
CA ALA A 229 8.75 -11.31 6.42
C ALA A 229 9.40 -12.13 7.53
N SER A 230 8.78 -12.21 8.71
CA SER A 230 9.28 -13.05 9.83
C SER A 230 9.30 -14.52 9.46
N ASN A 231 8.22 -15.03 8.84
CA ASN A 231 8.15 -16.40 8.38
C ASN A 231 9.21 -16.71 7.33
N ALA A 232 9.44 -15.81 6.38
CA ALA A 232 10.50 -15.95 5.37
C ALA A 232 11.91 -15.79 5.95
N ALA A 233 12.05 -15.13 7.10
CA ALA A 233 13.30 -15.08 7.89
C ALA A 233 13.49 -16.30 8.80
N GLY A 234 12.49 -17.17 8.92
CA GLY A 234 12.51 -18.35 9.77
C GLY A 234 12.39 -18.07 11.27
N ILE A 235 11.66 -16.99 11.63
CA ILE A 235 11.44 -16.60 13.03
C ILE A 235 9.94 -16.33 13.30
N PRO A 236 9.48 -16.47 14.56
CA PRO A 236 8.15 -16.03 14.96
C PRO A 236 7.99 -14.52 14.78
N PHE A 237 6.84 -14.09 14.26
CA PHE A 237 6.56 -12.64 14.11
C PHE A 237 6.46 -11.90 15.45
N THR A 238 6.33 -12.61 16.57
CA THR A 238 6.33 -12.04 17.92
C THR A 238 7.69 -11.54 18.38
N GLU A 239 8.77 -12.02 17.77
CA GLU A 239 10.11 -11.47 18.03
C GLU A 239 10.19 -10.02 17.56
N GLY A 240 10.72 -9.15 18.42
CA GLY A 240 10.80 -7.70 18.18
C GLY A 240 9.44 -6.97 18.21
N LEU A 241 8.34 -7.63 18.62
CA LEU A 241 6.99 -7.05 18.66
C LEU A 241 6.93 -5.75 19.49
N ILE A 242 7.61 -5.70 20.64
CA ILE A 242 7.61 -4.54 21.54
C ILE A 242 8.16 -3.31 20.82
N PHE A 243 9.28 -3.45 20.11
CA PHE A 243 9.87 -2.34 19.36
C PHE A 243 8.97 -1.84 18.24
N ARG A 244 8.31 -2.75 17.55
CA ARG A 244 7.34 -2.40 16.51
C ARG A 244 6.09 -1.75 17.09
N ALA A 245 5.59 -2.23 18.24
CA ALA A 245 4.44 -1.61 18.92
C ALA A 245 4.77 -0.19 19.40
N ILE A 246 5.95 0.04 19.97
CA ILE A 246 6.44 1.39 20.33
C ILE A 246 6.54 2.25 19.07
N GLY A 247 7.12 1.72 18.00
CA GLY A 247 7.24 2.41 16.72
C GLY A 247 5.87 2.80 16.15
N CYS A 248 4.89 1.91 16.17
CA CYS A 248 3.52 2.15 15.73
C CYS A 248 2.86 3.27 16.55
N LEU A 249 2.97 3.22 17.87
CA LEU A 249 2.41 4.23 18.76
C LEU A 249 3.05 5.61 18.51
N VAL A 250 4.37 5.67 18.51
CA VAL A 250 5.13 6.93 18.30
C VAL A 250 4.86 7.45 16.89
N GLY A 251 4.94 6.61 15.86
CA GLY A 251 4.67 7.00 14.48
C GLY A 251 3.26 7.56 14.29
N THR A 252 2.25 6.92 14.87
CA THR A 252 0.86 7.40 14.82
C THR A 252 0.72 8.76 15.50
N LEU A 253 1.32 8.94 16.69
CA LEU A 253 1.31 10.22 17.42
C LEU A 253 2.01 11.32 16.63
N VAL A 254 3.13 11.00 15.96
CA VAL A 254 3.85 11.97 15.11
C VAL A 254 3.01 12.36 13.89
N VAL A 255 2.32 11.43 13.24
CA VAL A 255 1.39 11.74 12.14
C VAL A 255 0.27 12.67 12.63
N ILE A 256 -0.37 12.35 13.76
CA ILE A 256 -1.44 13.18 14.33
C ILE A 256 -0.89 14.58 14.67
N GLY A 257 0.28 14.66 15.30
CA GLY A 257 0.93 15.94 15.62
C GLY A 257 1.27 16.77 14.40
N TYR A 258 1.81 16.11 13.35
CA TYR A 258 2.11 16.76 12.08
C TYR A 258 0.85 17.30 11.38
N LEU A 259 -0.21 16.50 11.32
CA LEU A 259 -1.49 16.93 10.76
C LEU A 259 -2.12 18.04 11.61
N HIS A 260 -2.01 17.99 12.94
CA HIS A 260 -2.48 19.06 13.81
C HIS A 260 -1.79 20.39 13.52
N TRP A 261 -0.45 20.35 13.42
CA TRP A 261 0.35 21.51 13.05
C TRP A 261 -0.05 22.06 11.69
N TYR A 262 -0.17 21.19 10.68
CA TYR A 262 -0.54 21.57 9.32
C TYR A 262 -1.96 22.16 9.27
N CYS A 263 -2.94 21.49 9.89
CA CYS A 263 -4.33 21.95 9.97
C CYS A 263 -4.44 23.33 10.65
N LYS A 264 -3.66 23.56 11.70
CA LYS A 264 -3.60 24.87 12.39
C LYS A 264 -3.04 25.96 11.48
N LYS A 265 -2.01 25.64 10.67
CA LYS A 265 -1.41 26.57 9.71
C LYS A 265 -2.36 26.94 8.58
N ILE A 266 -3.04 25.98 7.97
CA ILE A 266 -3.99 26.26 6.88
C ILE A 266 -5.25 26.97 7.36
N LYS A 267 -5.70 26.75 8.60
CA LYS A 267 -6.80 27.53 9.20
C LYS A 267 -6.40 28.98 9.46
N ALA A 268 -5.18 29.24 9.89
CA ALA A 268 -4.66 30.60 10.10
C ALA A 268 -4.37 31.34 8.78
N ASN A 269 -3.83 30.63 7.80
CA ASN A 269 -3.52 31.17 6.49
C ASN A 269 -3.80 30.10 5.41
N PRO A 270 -4.93 30.14 4.71
CA PRO A 270 -5.28 29.18 3.68
C PRO A 270 -4.24 29.03 2.56
N ALA A 271 -3.49 30.10 2.24
CA ALA A 271 -2.43 30.06 1.22
C ALA A 271 -1.23 29.17 1.61
N PHE A 272 -1.14 28.74 2.87
CA PHE A 272 -0.13 27.76 3.33
C PHE A 272 -0.41 26.35 2.80
N SER A 273 -1.64 26.06 2.38
CA SER A 273 -2.01 24.74 1.83
C SER A 273 -1.22 24.43 0.57
N TYR A 274 -0.65 23.23 0.50
CA TYR A 274 0.01 22.73 -0.72
C TYR A 274 -0.95 22.59 -1.91
N THR A 275 -2.25 22.48 -1.64
CA THR A 275 -3.31 22.37 -2.66
C THR A 275 -4.18 23.64 -2.76
N TYR A 276 -3.68 24.77 -2.26
CA TYR A 276 -4.43 26.02 -2.22
C TYR A 276 -4.94 26.48 -3.59
N GLU A 277 -4.13 26.33 -4.62
CA GLU A 277 -4.46 26.75 -5.97
C GLU A 277 -5.57 25.91 -6.61
N ASP A 278 -5.69 24.65 -6.19
CA ASP A 278 -6.66 23.68 -6.71
C ASP A 278 -7.95 23.63 -5.87
N ARG A 279 -8.07 24.44 -4.81
CA ARG A 279 -9.16 24.39 -3.81
C ARG A 279 -10.55 24.50 -4.42
N ASP A 280 -10.71 25.37 -5.43
CA ASP A 280 -12.02 25.61 -6.06
C ASP A 280 -12.42 24.42 -6.93
N SER A 281 -11.45 23.79 -7.59
CA SER A 281 -11.62 22.53 -8.31
C SER A 281 -12.03 21.39 -7.36
N PHE A 282 -11.38 21.26 -6.20
CA PHE A 282 -11.76 20.27 -5.19
C PHE A 282 -13.17 20.49 -4.67
N ARG A 283 -13.54 21.75 -4.37
CA ARG A 283 -14.89 22.08 -3.92
C ARG A 283 -15.93 21.77 -4.97
N ALA A 284 -15.70 22.16 -6.22
CA ALA A 284 -16.62 21.85 -7.33
C ALA A 284 -16.79 20.35 -7.57
N ARG A 285 -15.71 19.57 -7.36
CA ARG A 285 -15.72 18.12 -7.59
C ARG A 285 -16.35 17.34 -6.45
N PHE A 286 -16.04 17.68 -5.20
CA PHE A 286 -16.39 16.88 -4.02
C PHE A 286 -17.49 17.50 -3.16
N LEU A 287 -17.69 18.83 -3.20
CA LEU A 287 -18.79 19.51 -2.56
C LEU A 287 -19.78 19.97 -3.63
N LYS A 288 -20.43 19.01 -4.32
CA LYS A 288 -21.51 19.33 -5.28
C LYS A 288 -22.56 20.19 -4.58
N GLU A 289 -23.21 21.12 -5.32
CA GLU A 289 -24.33 21.90 -4.81
C GLU A 289 -25.34 20.93 -4.14
N GLY A 290 -25.65 21.15 -2.87
CA GLY A 290 -26.50 20.26 -2.06
C GLY A 290 -25.79 19.17 -1.25
N ALA A 291 -24.45 18.99 -1.36
CA ALA A 291 -23.73 18.02 -0.51
C ALA A 291 -23.83 18.35 1.00
N LEU A 292 -24.01 19.62 1.34
CA LEU A 292 -24.29 20.13 2.68
C LEU A 292 -25.73 20.66 2.82
N ASP A 293 -26.66 20.12 2.04
CA ASP A 293 -28.07 20.51 2.15
C ASP A 293 -28.61 20.09 3.52
N GLU A 294 -28.73 21.07 4.38
CA GLU A 294 -29.28 20.88 5.74
C GLU A 294 -30.74 20.44 5.73
N SER A 295 -31.43 20.53 4.60
CA SER A 295 -32.80 20.10 4.43
C SER A 295 -32.95 18.58 4.26
N VAL A 296 -31.86 17.86 3.98
CA VAL A 296 -31.88 16.42 3.76
C VAL A 296 -32.05 15.69 5.09
N PRO A 297 -33.22 15.07 5.37
CA PRO A 297 -33.48 14.47 6.66
C PRO A 297 -32.66 13.19 6.85
N PHE A 298 -32.05 13.02 8.02
CA PHE A 298 -31.31 11.80 8.39
C PHE A 298 -32.28 10.71 8.87
N THR A 299 -33.05 10.16 7.91
CA THR A 299 -34.08 9.14 8.15
C THR A 299 -33.52 7.84 8.65
N LEU A 300 -34.32 6.99 9.28
CA LEU A 300 -33.94 5.66 9.77
C LEU A 300 -33.35 4.80 8.63
N ARG A 301 -33.95 4.85 7.43
CA ARG A 301 -33.42 4.14 6.24
C ARG A 301 -31.99 4.54 5.91
N ARG A 302 -31.68 5.86 5.87
CA ARG A 302 -30.33 6.38 5.61
C ARG A 302 -29.34 5.99 6.70
N LYS A 303 -29.78 5.96 7.97
CA LYS A 303 -28.96 5.47 9.08
C LYS A 303 -28.61 3.99 8.91
N ILE A 304 -29.59 3.14 8.55
CA ILE A 304 -29.35 1.71 8.30
C ILE A 304 -28.36 1.52 7.15
N ILE A 305 -28.53 2.25 6.02
CA ILE A 305 -27.61 2.18 4.88
C ILE A 305 -26.19 2.52 5.30
N LEU A 306 -25.97 3.63 6.01
CA LEU A 306 -24.65 4.00 6.50
C LEU A 306 -24.09 3.01 7.52
N THR A 307 -24.94 2.46 8.40
CA THR A 307 -24.51 1.46 9.37
C THR A 307 -24.05 0.18 8.67
N LEU A 308 -24.80 -0.33 7.68
CA LEU A 308 -24.41 -1.49 6.89
C LEU A 308 -23.06 -1.24 6.15
N PHE A 309 -22.92 -0.06 5.57
CA PHE A 309 -21.68 0.33 4.92
C PHE A 309 -20.49 0.36 5.89
N ILE A 310 -20.66 1.00 7.06
CA ILE A 310 -19.61 1.05 8.10
C ILE A 310 -19.29 -0.34 8.62
N LEU A 311 -20.28 -1.21 8.83
CA LEU A 311 -20.07 -2.58 9.31
C LEU A 311 -19.38 -3.50 8.28
N ALA A 312 -19.42 -3.17 6.99
CA ALA A 312 -18.70 -3.91 5.96
C ALA A 312 -17.16 -3.90 6.21
N PHE A 313 -16.61 -2.82 6.77
CA PHE A 313 -15.17 -2.73 7.05
C PHE A 313 -14.70 -3.59 8.21
N PRO A 314 -15.32 -3.58 9.41
CA PRO A 314 -15.00 -4.55 10.45
C PRO A 314 -15.18 -6.01 10.00
N LEU A 315 -16.18 -6.31 9.17
CA LEU A 315 -16.37 -7.62 8.58
C LEU A 315 -15.20 -8.00 7.69
N MET A 316 -14.74 -7.08 6.83
CA MET A 316 -13.57 -7.27 5.98
C MET A 316 -12.31 -7.51 6.83
N VAL A 317 -12.06 -6.69 7.85
CA VAL A 317 -10.91 -6.84 8.77
C VAL A 317 -10.92 -8.21 9.45
N TRP A 318 -12.08 -8.64 9.95
CA TRP A 318 -12.26 -9.97 10.52
C TRP A 318 -11.98 -11.08 9.49
N GLY A 319 -12.53 -10.93 8.27
CA GLY A 319 -12.35 -11.89 7.19
C GLY A 319 -10.88 -12.05 6.80
N VAL A 320 -10.14 -10.96 6.65
CA VAL A 320 -8.71 -10.99 6.35
C VAL A 320 -7.91 -11.59 7.50
N SER A 321 -8.16 -11.14 8.74
CA SER A 321 -7.34 -11.52 9.90
C SER A 321 -7.61 -12.93 10.42
N MET A 322 -8.87 -13.40 10.35
CA MET A 322 -9.30 -14.66 10.98
C MET A 322 -9.69 -15.73 9.97
N ALA A 323 -10.24 -15.36 8.81
CA ALA A 323 -10.73 -16.29 7.80
C ALA A 323 -9.82 -16.40 6.56
N GLY A 324 -8.69 -15.70 6.54
CA GLY A 324 -7.73 -15.73 5.44
C GLY A 324 -8.29 -15.20 4.12
N TRP A 325 -9.23 -14.24 4.18
CA TRP A 325 -9.80 -13.64 2.99
C TRP A 325 -8.73 -12.92 2.16
N TRP A 326 -8.96 -12.95 0.86
CA TRP A 326 -8.19 -12.21 -0.13
C TRP A 326 -9.13 -11.30 -0.94
N PHE A 327 -8.64 -10.56 -1.91
CA PHE A 327 -9.43 -9.62 -2.71
C PHE A 327 -10.75 -10.17 -3.24
N PRO A 328 -10.86 -11.40 -3.78
CA PRO A 328 -12.13 -11.95 -4.25
C PRO A 328 -13.19 -12.04 -3.14
N GLN A 329 -12.83 -12.51 -1.93
CA GLN A 329 -13.76 -12.62 -0.80
C GLN A 329 -14.13 -11.23 -0.26
N MET A 330 -13.17 -10.31 -0.19
CA MET A 330 -13.44 -8.92 0.17
C MET A 330 -14.38 -8.26 -0.83
N ALA A 331 -14.12 -8.38 -2.14
CA ALA A 331 -15.00 -7.86 -3.18
C ALA A 331 -16.42 -8.45 -3.07
N ALA A 332 -16.54 -9.77 -2.84
CA ALA A 332 -17.82 -10.43 -2.66
C ALA A 332 -18.59 -9.92 -1.44
N SER A 333 -17.91 -9.65 -0.32
CA SER A 333 -18.54 -9.10 0.88
C SER A 333 -19.11 -7.69 0.65
N PHE A 334 -18.37 -6.81 -0.01
CA PHE A 334 -18.84 -5.47 -0.37
C PHE A 334 -19.95 -5.50 -1.43
N LEU A 335 -19.88 -6.44 -2.39
CA LEU A 335 -20.94 -6.65 -3.38
C LEU A 335 -22.23 -7.12 -2.70
N ALA A 336 -22.14 -8.04 -1.75
CA ALA A 336 -23.31 -8.48 -0.96
C ALA A 336 -23.94 -7.31 -0.20
N VAL A 337 -23.12 -6.47 0.44
CA VAL A 337 -23.60 -5.23 1.10
C VAL A 337 -24.24 -4.28 0.08
N ALA A 338 -23.66 -4.11 -1.11
CA ALA A 338 -24.26 -3.29 -2.16
C ALA A 338 -25.64 -3.79 -2.57
N ILE A 339 -25.78 -5.11 -2.79
CA ILE A 339 -27.08 -5.75 -3.12
C ILE A 339 -28.10 -5.52 -2.02
N ILE A 340 -27.73 -5.74 -0.75
CA ILE A 340 -28.62 -5.50 0.40
C ILE A 340 -29.06 -4.03 0.45
N ILE A 341 -28.12 -3.11 0.24
CA ILE A 341 -28.42 -1.66 0.23
C ILE A 341 -29.35 -1.31 -0.94
N MET A 342 -29.15 -1.88 -2.13
CA MET A 342 -30.07 -1.68 -3.27
C MET A 342 -31.50 -2.03 -2.90
N PHE A 343 -31.74 -3.16 -2.25
CA PHE A 343 -33.09 -3.57 -1.79
C PHE A 343 -33.66 -2.62 -0.73
N ILE A 344 -32.84 -2.12 0.19
CA ILE A 344 -33.30 -1.25 1.28
C ILE A 344 -33.44 0.21 0.81
N SER A 345 -32.71 0.62 -0.24
CA SER A 345 -32.60 2.01 -0.70
C SER A 345 -33.93 2.66 -1.08
N GLY A 346 -34.88 1.87 -1.56
CA GLY A 346 -36.15 2.35 -2.14
C GLY A 346 -35.97 2.91 -3.57
N LEU A 347 -34.82 2.74 -4.19
CA LEU A 347 -34.58 3.03 -5.60
C LEU A 347 -35.23 1.95 -6.46
N LYS A 348 -35.66 2.31 -7.66
CA LYS A 348 -36.05 1.33 -8.67
C LYS A 348 -34.82 0.56 -9.14
N GLU A 349 -35.00 -0.69 -9.55
CA GLU A 349 -33.89 -1.57 -10.01
C GLU A 349 -32.96 -0.86 -11.00
N LYS A 350 -33.54 -0.27 -12.06
CA LYS A 350 -32.78 0.45 -13.06
C LYS A 350 -31.94 1.59 -12.48
N GLU A 351 -32.51 2.39 -11.57
CA GLU A 351 -31.83 3.50 -10.94
C GLU A 351 -30.68 3.01 -10.01
N ALA A 352 -30.88 1.90 -9.31
CA ALA A 352 -29.88 1.29 -8.44
C ALA A 352 -28.69 0.74 -9.26
N VAL A 353 -28.97 0.03 -10.37
CA VAL A 353 -27.95 -0.51 -11.27
C VAL A 353 -27.19 0.62 -11.97
N GLU A 354 -27.88 1.66 -12.47
CA GLU A 354 -27.23 2.84 -13.04
C GLU A 354 -26.32 3.54 -12.02
N ALA A 355 -26.78 3.74 -10.78
CA ALA A 355 -25.98 4.34 -9.73
C ALA A 355 -24.73 3.50 -9.40
N PHE A 356 -24.86 2.17 -9.34
CA PHE A 356 -23.74 1.25 -9.16
C PHE A 356 -22.72 1.35 -10.30
N THR A 357 -23.20 1.26 -11.54
CA THR A 357 -22.33 1.30 -12.73
C THR A 357 -21.63 2.65 -12.86
N GLN A 358 -22.32 3.76 -12.55
CA GLN A 358 -21.72 5.09 -12.57
C GLN A 358 -20.65 5.23 -11.48
N GLY A 359 -20.92 4.77 -10.24
CA GLY A 359 -19.93 4.79 -9.16
C GLY A 359 -18.69 3.95 -9.47
N ALA A 360 -18.88 2.76 -10.06
CA ALA A 360 -17.77 1.94 -10.53
C ALA A 360 -16.96 2.65 -11.62
N SER A 361 -17.62 3.31 -12.59
CA SER A 361 -16.95 4.01 -13.69
C SER A 361 -16.06 5.17 -13.22
N GLU A 362 -16.39 5.83 -12.10
CA GLU A 362 -15.57 6.89 -11.50
C GLU A 362 -14.20 6.37 -11.04
N LEU A 363 -14.06 5.07 -10.76
CA LEU A 363 -12.82 4.43 -10.29
C LEU A 363 -12.07 3.65 -11.38
N VAL A 364 -12.52 3.65 -12.64
CA VAL A 364 -11.84 2.94 -13.74
C VAL A 364 -10.43 3.46 -13.96
N ALA A 365 -10.20 4.77 -13.95
CA ALA A 365 -8.87 5.36 -14.12
C ALA A 365 -7.90 4.91 -13.01
N VAL A 366 -8.38 4.84 -11.78
CA VAL A 366 -7.63 4.34 -10.60
C VAL A 366 -7.26 2.88 -10.81
N SER A 367 -8.21 2.05 -11.22
CA SER A 367 -8.01 0.62 -11.50
C SER A 367 -6.95 0.38 -12.57
N LEU A 368 -6.96 1.15 -13.66
CA LEU A 368 -5.96 1.03 -14.73
C LEU A 368 -4.55 1.40 -14.26
N ILE A 369 -4.40 2.37 -13.37
CA ILE A 369 -3.09 2.76 -12.80
C ILE A 369 -2.47 1.58 -12.04
N ILE A 370 -3.26 0.81 -11.29
CA ILE A 370 -2.78 -0.38 -10.57
C ILE A 370 -2.25 -1.42 -11.56
N GLY A 371 -2.97 -1.65 -12.65
CA GLY A 371 -2.51 -2.55 -13.72
C GLY A 371 -1.19 -2.12 -14.34
N LEU A 372 -1.04 -0.82 -14.63
CA LEU A 372 0.20 -0.26 -15.18
C LEU A 372 1.38 -0.39 -14.20
N ALA A 373 1.15 -0.10 -12.92
CA ALA A 373 2.19 -0.25 -11.90
C ALA A 373 2.67 -1.71 -11.77
N ARG A 374 1.76 -2.68 -11.83
CA ARG A 374 2.13 -4.11 -11.87
C ARG A 374 2.90 -4.47 -13.14
N GLY A 375 2.59 -3.84 -14.27
CA GLY A 375 3.31 -4.01 -15.53
C GLY A 375 4.80 -3.64 -15.43
N VAL A 376 5.15 -2.62 -14.61
CA VAL A 376 6.56 -2.27 -14.34
C VAL A 376 7.30 -3.44 -13.67
N ASN A 377 6.68 -4.04 -12.64
CA ASN A 377 7.28 -5.18 -11.94
C ASN A 377 7.49 -6.37 -12.87
N LEU A 378 6.52 -6.65 -13.76
CA LEU A 378 6.65 -7.70 -14.76
C LEU A 378 7.84 -7.50 -15.70
N VAL A 379 8.14 -6.26 -16.10
CA VAL A 379 9.33 -5.96 -16.92
C VAL A 379 10.61 -6.29 -16.17
N LEU A 380 10.72 -5.91 -14.91
CA LEU A 380 11.91 -6.18 -14.08
C LEU A 380 12.10 -7.69 -13.84
N ASP A 381 11.02 -8.41 -13.57
CA ASP A 381 11.05 -9.86 -13.33
C ASP A 381 11.35 -10.64 -14.61
N GLN A 382 10.72 -10.28 -15.73
CA GLN A 382 10.98 -10.91 -17.02
C GLN A 382 12.34 -10.55 -17.62
N GLY A 383 12.90 -9.39 -17.23
CA GLY A 383 14.28 -9.00 -17.52
C GLY A 383 15.30 -9.72 -16.62
N MET A 384 14.81 -10.48 -15.61
CA MET A 384 15.63 -11.20 -14.63
C MET A 384 16.66 -10.33 -13.93
N ILE A 385 16.30 -9.05 -13.64
CA ILE A 385 17.21 -8.11 -12.98
C ILE A 385 16.91 -7.90 -11.51
N SER A 386 15.68 -8.26 -11.02
CA SER A 386 15.30 -8.10 -9.62
C SER A 386 16.21 -8.91 -8.69
N ASP A 387 16.46 -10.18 -9.02
CA ASP A 387 17.33 -11.07 -8.23
C ASP A 387 18.80 -10.62 -8.29
N THR A 388 19.26 -10.05 -9.42
CA THR A 388 20.61 -9.47 -9.55
C THR A 388 20.79 -8.26 -8.64
N ILE A 389 19.81 -7.36 -8.61
CA ILE A 389 19.84 -6.19 -7.71
C ILE A 389 19.91 -6.66 -6.25
N LEU A 390 19.12 -7.68 -5.90
CA LEU A 390 19.13 -8.26 -4.56
C LEU A 390 20.50 -8.88 -4.22
N ALA A 391 21.14 -9.61 -5.15
CA ALA A 391 22.45 -10.21 -4.94
C ALA A 391 23.50 -9.14 -4.65
N TYR A 392 23.58 -8.07 -5.48
CA TYR A 392 24.50 -6.96 -5.22
C TYR A 392 24.18 -6.22 -3.92
N ALA A 393 22.90 -6.06 -3.59
CA ALA A 393 22.49 -5.44 -2.33
C ALA A 393 22.91 -6.27 -1.11
N SER A 394 22.81 -7.61 -1.20
CA SER A 394 23.29 -8.53 -0.19
C SER A 394 24.81 -8.45 0.00
N ASP A 395 25.55 -8.43 -1.10
CA ASP A 395 27.02 -8.30 -1.07
C ASP A 395 27.47 -6.96 -0.44
N LEU A 396 26.73 -5.88 -0.70
CA LEU A 396 27.05 -4.55 -0.18
C LEU A 396 27.02 -4.48 1.34
N VAL A 397 26.08 -5.18 1.99
CA VAL A 397 25.96 -5.18 3.47
C VAL A 397 26.75 -6.31 4.12
N SER A 398 27.24 -7.24 3.34
CA SER A 398 28.07 -8.36 3.78
C SER A 398 29.38 -7.80 4.39
N GLY A 399 29.74 -8.28 5.58
CA GLY A 399 30.93 -7.81 6.30
C GLY A 399 30.78 -6.54 7.14
N MET A 400 29.64 -5.85 7.08
CA MET A 400 29.30 -4.79 8.05
C MET A 400 28.91 -5.41 9.41
N HIS A 401 29.16 -4.70 10.51
CA HIS A 401 28.94 -5.22 11.85
C HIS A 401 28.05 -4.29 12.70
N GLY A 402 27.37 -4.88 13.68
CA GLY A 402 26.61 -4.14 14.69
C GLY A 402 25.49 -3.27 14.11
N ALA A 403 25.33 -2.09 14.72
CA ALA A 403 24.29 -1.14 14.32
C ALA A 403 24.47 -0.62 12.88
N VAL A 404 25.71 -0.58 12.35
CA VAL A 404 25.98 -0.16 10.96
C VAL A 404 25.32 -1.14 10.00
N PHE A 405 25.44 -2.44 10.23
CA PHE A 405 24.76 -3.47 9.44
C PHE A 405 23.24 -3.27 9.45
N ALA A 406 22.63 -3.09 10.62
CA ALA A 406 21.18 -2.95 10.74
C ALA A 406 20.64 -1.71 9.99
N VAL A 407 21.34 -0.56 10.13
CA VAL A 407 20.95 0.68 9.45
C VAL A 407 21.23 0.58 7.93
N ALA A 408 22.35 -0.02 7.52
CA ALA A 408 22.65 -0.24 6.11
C ALA A 408 21.58 -1.16 5.47
N GLN A 409 21.16 -2.21 6.14
CA GLN A 409 20.05 -3.07 5.71
C GLN A 409 18.78 -2.24 5.46
N MET A 410 18.41 -1.34 6.39
CA MET A 410 17.23 -0.48 6.23
C MET A 410 17.35 0.42 4.98
N LEU A 411 18.53 1.02 4.74
CA LEU A 411 18.74 1.84 3.55
C LEU A 411 18.71 1.02 2.27
N VAL A 412 19.25 -0.18 2.28
CA VAL A 412 19.15 -1.13 1.16
C VAL A 412 17.69 -1.47 0.88
N PHE A 413 16.91 -1.79 1.90
CA PHE A 413 15.48 -2.06 1.72
C PHE A 413 14.68 -0.82 1.26
N THR A 414 15.13 0.38 1.62
CA THR A 414 14.57 1.62 1.05
C THR A 414 14.77 1.67 -0.47
N LEU A 415 15.95 1.34 -0.95
CA LEU A 415 16.23 1.30 -2.39
C LEU A 415 15.52 0.13 -3.08
N LEU A 416 15.52 -1.05 -2.47
CA LEU A 416 14.81 -2.22 -3.00
C LEU A 416 13.29 -1.98 -3.08
N GLY A 417 12.72 -1.20 -2.17
CA GLY A 417 11.30 -0.81 -2.20
C GLY A 417 10.92 0.02 -3.43
N LEU A 418 11.89 0.72 -4.05
CA LEU A 418 11.66 1.39 -5.33
C LEU A 418 11.57 0.40 -6.49
N VAL A 419 12.37 -0.66 -6.44
CA VAL A 419 12.46 -1.69 -7.50
C VAL A 419 11.31 -2.70 -7.36
N VAL A 420 11.01 -3.12 -6.12
CA VAL A 420 9.96 -4.08 -5.80
C VAL A 420 8.97 -3.42 -4.83
N PRO A 421 7.98 -2.66 -5.32
CA PRO A 421 7.04 -1.92 -4.48
C PRO A 421 5.99 -2.80 -3.77
N SER A 422 6.03 -4.12 -3.97
CA SER A 422 5.19 -5.07 -3.25
C SER A 422 5.83 -5.50 -1.94
N SER A 423 5.22 -5.18 -0.78
CA SER A 423 5.74 -5.57 0.53
C SER A 423 5.89 -7.08 0.66
N SER A 424 4.84 -7.85 0.47
CA SER A 424 4.90 -9.32 0.53
C SER A 424 5.84 -9.94 -0.53
N GLY A 425 5.91 -9.31 -1.72
CA GLY A 425 6.82 -9.74 -2.79
C GLY A 425 8.28 -9.56 -2.40
N LEU A 426 8.65 -8.39 -1.91
CA LEU A 426 10.02 -8.13 -1.47
C LEU A 426 10.39 -8.98 -0.26
N ALA A 427 9.48 -9.21 0.69
CA ALA A 427 9.72 -10.07 1.85
C ALA A 427 10.13 -11.49 1.45
N VAL A 428 9.33 -12.17 0.63
CA VAL A 428 9.61 -13.57 0.23
C VAL A 428 10.83 -13.69 -0.68
N LEU A 429 11.15 -12.64 -1.43
CA LEU A 429 12.32 -12.60 -2.28
C LEU A 429 13.61 -12.39 -1.46
N SER A 430 13.59 -11.46 -0.52
CA SER A 430 14.81 -10.96 0.12
C SER A 430 15.09 -11.59 1.50
N MET A 431 14.08 -11.88 2.31
CA MET A 431 14.30 -12.38 3.68
C MET A 431 15.06 -13.69 3.75
N PRO A 432 14.85 -14.71 2.90
CA PRO A 432 15.65 -15.93 2.92
C PRO A 432 17.16 -15.71 2.70
N ILE A 433 17.52 -14.57 2.06
CA ILE A 433 18.91 -14.19 1.75
C ILE A 433 19.46 -13.24 2.80
N MET A 434 18.70 -12.17 3.09
CA MET A 434 19.16 -11.06 3.93
C MET A 434 19.12 -11.38 5.43
N ALA A 435 18.13 -12.16 5.89
CA ALA A 435 18.01 -12.49 7.31
C ALA A 435 19.16 -13.38 7.82
N PRO A 436 19.63 -14.41 7.11
CA PRO A 436 20.81 -15.19 7.54
C PRO A 436 22.11 -14.39 7.65
N LEU A 437 22.23 -13.24 6.97
CA LEU A 437 23.37 -12.36 7.15
C LEU A 437 23.46 -11.81 8.58
N ALA A 438 22.34 -11.66 9.27
CA ALA A 438 22.31 -11.26 10.68
C ALA A 438 23.03 -12.28 11.58
N ASP A 439 22.90 -13.57 11.28
CA ASP A 439 23.53 -14.64 12.05
C ASP A 439 25.07 -14.54 11.96
N THR A 440 25.62 -14.13 10.82
CA THR A 440 27.06 -13.97 10.60
C THR A 440 27.67 -12.83 11.43
N VAL A 441 26.85 -11.87 11.83
CA VAL A 441 27.23 -10.71 12.65
C VAL A 441 26.65 -10.76 14.06
N MET A 442 26.10 -11.91 14.44
CA MET A 442 25.53 -12.21 15.77
C MET A 442 24.40 -11.22 16.17
N ILE A 443 23.55 -10.84 15.22
CA ILE A 443 22.38 -9.99 15.44
C ILE A 443 21.11 -10.82 15.24
N PRO A 444 20.10 -10.71 16.11
CA PRO A 444 18.81 -11.37 15.91
C PRO A 444 18.13 -10.98 14.60
N ARG A 445 17.58 -11.97 13.89
CA ARG A 445 16.93 -11.78 12.58
C ARG A 445 15.75 -10.82 12.61
N TYR A 446 15.05 -10.66 13.75
CA TYR A 446 13.95 -9.70 13.86
C TYR A 446 14.38 -8.26 13.62
N ILE A 447 15.67 -7.94 13.81
CA ILE A 447 16.22 -6.60 13.50
C ILE A 447 16.25 -6.40 11.98
N VAL A 448 16.61 -7.44 11.20
CA VAL A 448 16.52 -7.37 9.73
C VAL A 448 15.09 -7.27 9.25
N VAL A 449 14.14 -7.96 9.88
CA VAL A 449 12.71 -7.83 9.58
C VAL A 449 12.22 -6.42 9.86
N SER A 450 12.67 -5.79 10.96
CA SER A 450 12.36 -4.39 11.27
C SER A 450 12.99 -3.43 10.26
N ALA A 451 14.26 -3.64 9.91
CA ALA A 451 14.98 -2.85 8.91
C ALA A 451 14.28 -2.93 7.53
N TYR A 452 13.83 -4.11 7.14
CA TYR A 452 13.04 -4.33 5.93
C TYR A 452 11.76 -3.50 5.95
N ASN A 453 10.91 -3.66 6.96
CA ASN A 453 9.63 -2.95 7.02
C ASN A 453 9.84 -1.43 6.99
N TRP A 454 10.72 -0.91 7.84
CA TRP A 454 10.91 0.53 7.99
C TRP A 454 11.56 1.15 6.76
N GLY A 455 12.53 0.46 6.14
CA GLY A 455 13.17 0.90 4.91
C GLY A 455 12.23 0.89 3.72
N GLN A 456 11.59 -0.24 3.44
CA GLN A 456 10.68 -0.36 2.30
C GLN A 456 9.54 0.64 2.36
N TYR A 457 8.88 0.77 3.53
CA TYR A 457 7.73 1.67 3.67
C TYR A 457 8.14 3.15 3.62
N ALA A 458 9.35 3.53 4.06
CA ALA A 458 9.86 4.87 3.81
C ALA A 458 9.89 5.22 2.32
N MET A 459 10.25 4.26 1.45
CA MET A 459 10.21 4.45 0.01
C MET A 459 8.79 4.43 -0.55
N LEU A 460 7.90 3.60 -0.03
CA LEU A 460 6.52 3.51 -0.53
C LEU A 460 5.73 4.81 -0.37
N PHE A 461 6.10 5.69 0.58
CA PHE A 461 5.56 7.05 0.65
C PHE A 461 5.93 7.92 -0.56
N LEU A 462 7.04 7.62 -1.23
CA LEU A 462 7.58 8.38 -2.35
C LEU A 462 7.50 7.64 -3.69
N ALA A 463 7.32 6.31 -3.66
CA ALA A 463 7.37 5.51 -4.87
C ALA A 463 6.17 5.80 -5.79
N PRO A 464 6.41 6.30 -7.01
CA PRO A 464 5.31 6.59 -7.94
C PRO A 464 4.71 5.32 -8.55
N THR A 465 5.26 4.15 -8.26
CA THR A 465 4.72 2.82 -8.62
C THR A 465 3.81 2.25 -7.55
N GLY A 466 3.72 2.92 -6.39
CA GLY A 466 2.91 2.49 -5.26
C GLY A 466 1.48 3.06 -5.27
N LEU A 467 0.75 2.68 -4.25
CA LEU A 467 -0.65 3.06 -4.02
C LEU A 467 -0.85 4.59 -3.91
N VAL A 468 0.17 5.33 -3.48
CA VAL A 468 0.09 6.78 -3.33
C VAL A 468 -0.29 7.46 -4.64
N LEU A 469 0.26 7.04 -5.77
CA LEU A 469 -0.04 7.65 -7.06
C LEU A 469 -1.50 7.43 -7.48
N VAL A 470 -2.04 6.26 -7.17
CA VAL A 470 -3.46 5.90 -7.36
C VAL A 470 -4.36 6.86 -6.58
N THR A 471 -4.05 7.05 -5.30
CA THR A 471 -4.77 7.97 -4.40
C THR A 471 -4.72 9.42 -4.90
N LEU A 472 -3.55 9.91 -5.25
CA LEU A 472 -3.35 11.28 -5.73
C LEU A 472 -4.11 11.54 -7.03
N GLN A 473 -4.07 10.59 -7.97
CA GLN A 473 -4.82 10.69 -9.23
C GLN A 473 -6.33 10.69 -8.99
N MET A 474 -6.82 9.83 -8.11
CA MET A 474 -8.23 9.79 -7.75
C MET A 474 -8.73 11.15 -7.22
N LEU A 475 -7.90 11.82 -6.44
CA LEU A 475 -8.25 13.10 -5.85
C LEU A 475 -7.91 14.30 -6.75
N GLY A 476 -7.05 14.14 -7.74
CA GLY A 476 -6.55 15.23 -8.58
C GLY A 476 -5.44 16.04 -7.89
N ILE A 477 -4.75 15.46 -6.90
CA ILE A 477 -3.60 16.08 -6.24
C ILE A 477 -2.34 15.78 -7.06
N GLN A 478 -1.51 16.79 -7.28
CA GLN A 478 -0.26 16.63 -8.01
C GLN A 478 0.77 15.90 -7.14
N PHE A 479 1.58 15.02 -7.76
CA PHE A 479 2.59 14.25 -7.05
C PHE A 479 3.64 15.12 -6.34
N ASN A 480 4.03 16.25 -6.93
CA ASN A 480 4.95 17.20 -6.30
C ASN A 480 4.38 17.88 -5.04
N GLN A 481 3.06 18.10 -4.97
CA GLN A 481 2.39 18.63 -3.78
C GLN A 481 2.47 17.61 -2.64
N TRP A 482 2.22 16.33 -2.96
CA TRP A 482 2.36 15.23 -2.01
C TRP A 482 3.78 15.05 -1.52
N VAL A 483 4.78 15.02 -2.42
CA VAL A 483 6.19 14.85 -2.03
C VAL A 483 6.62 15.94 -1.03
N LYS A 484 6.26 17.20 -1.30
CA LYS A 484 6.56 18.30 -0.37
C LYS A 484 5.90 18.10 1.00
N PHE A 485 4.68 17.58 1.02
CA PHE A 485 3.94 17.31 2.24
C PHE A 485 4.49 16.12 3.02
N VAL A 486 4.87 15.02 2.35
CA VAL A 486 5.24 13.77 3.01
C VAL A 486 6.73 13.66 3.37
N LEU A 487 7.59 14.44 2.71
CA LEU A 487 9.05 14.35 2.88
C LEU A 487 9.52 14.45 4.36
N PRO A 488 8.95 15.33 5.22
CA PRO A 488 9.30 15.34 6.64
C PRO A 488 8.96 14.03 7.35
N MET A 489 7.89 13.34 6.94
CA MET A 489 7.51 12.05 7.53
C MET A 489 8.40 10.91 7.06
N VAL A 490 8.87 10.93 5.81
CA VAL A 490 9.90 10.00 5.33
C VAL A 490 11.20 10.20 6.11
N GLY A 491 11.62 11.43 6.33
CA GLY A 491 12.77 11.76 7.18
C GLY A 491 12.60 11.25 8.62
N PHE A 492 11.39 11.37 9.18
CA PHE A 492 11.07 10.80 10.49
C PHE A 492 11.18 9.28 10.49
N VAL A 493 10.60 8.57 9.53
CA VAL A 493 10.64 7.10 9.45
C VAL A 493 12.09 6.60 9.37
N LEU A 494 12.91 7.20 8.49
CA LEU A 494 14.32 6.81 8.34
C LEU A 494 15.14 7.16 9.59
N GLY A 495 14.99 8.36 10.15
CA GLY A 495 15.74 8.79 11.32
C GLY A 495 15.33 8.03 12.58
N PHE A 496 14.04 7.94 12.86
CA PHE A 496 13.51 7.20 13.99
C PHE A 496 13.73 5.70 13.85
N GLY A 497 13.53 5.15 12.65
CA GLY A 497 13.82 3.75 12.34
C GLY A 497 15.29 3.42 12.58
N ALA A 498 16.23 4.23 12.08
CA ALA A 498 17.65 4.05 12.33
C ALA A 498 17.97 4.08 13.84
N LEU A 499 17.43 5.06 14.57
CA LEU A 499 17.60 5.14 16.03
C LEU A 499 17.10 3.87 16.73
N MET A 500 15.90 3.40 16.37
CA MET A 500 15.32 2.18 16.95
C MET A 500 16.12 0.93 16.62
N LEU A 501 16.70 0.82 15.41
CA LEU A 501 17.59 -0.29 15.04
C LEU A 501 18.88 -0.26 15.87
N VAL A 502 19.49 0.92 16.03
CA VAL A 502 20.67 1.08 16.90
C VAL A 502 20.36 0.66 18.33
N VAL A 503 19.22 1.13 18.88
CA VAL A 503 18.78 0.76 20.25
C VAL A 503 18.57 -0.75 20.36
N GLN A 504 17.93 -1.38 19.37
CA GLN A 504 17.74 -2.84 19.38
C GLN A 504 19.07 -3.59 19.39
N VAL A 505 20.05 -3.15 18.61
CA VAL A 505 21.40 -3.77 18.60
C VAL A 505 22.16 -3.54 19.90
N MET A 506 21.94 -2.39 20.57
CA MET A 506 22.63 -2.08 21.84
C MET A 506 22.03 -2.82 23.07
N LEU A 507 20.81 -3.34 22.95
CA LEU A 507 20.11 -4.07 24.01
C LEU A 507 20.32 -5.59 23.96
N ILE A 508 21.08 -6.08 22.99
CA ILE A 508 21.53 -7.47 22.88
C ILE A 508 22.81 -7.67 23.70
#